data_e4fa25873d61829c061ba39217883172
#
_entry.id   e4fa25873d61829c061ba39217883172
#
_cell.length_a   1.000
_cell.length_b   1.000
_cell.length_c   1.000
_cell.angle_alpha   90.00
_cell.angle_beta   90.00
_cell.angle_gamma   90.00
#
_symmetry.space_group_name_H-M   'P 1'
#
loop_
_entity.id
_entity.type
_entity.pdbx_description
1 polymer ?
#
loop_
_entity_poly.entity_id
_entity_poly.type
_entity_poly.pdbx_seq_one_letter_code
_entity_poly.pdbx_strand_id
1 'polypeptide(L)'
;MLLQNAIIHDGLGGVIHGGLRVDDGLVTEVSASLHGEGEDLHEAHVFPGFIDAFSVWGINGSMTEIRPSSEDNDEKSDPVTPELDVLYAFNGRACSLQQLPSFGITSACVSPTDNNVFGGQMAVFSTNGVNPFHMCLRRGVGMKASLSHEIKDAYGKRGLAP
;
A
#
# COMPACT_ATOMS: atom_id res chain seq x y z
N MET A 1 -20.61 15.46 3.82
CA MET A 1 -21.28 14.35 3.10
C MET A 1 -21.94 13.43 4.11
N LEU A 2 -23.20 13.08 3.91
CA LEU A 2 -23.91 12.12 4.75
C LEU A 2 -24.26 10.87 3.92
N LEU A 3 -23.86 9.71 4.42
CA LEU A 3 -24.27 8.40 3.91
C LEU A 3 -25.20 7.79 4.93
N GLN A 4 -26.37 7.27 4.51
CA GLN A 4 -27.38 6.72 5.40
C GLN A 4 -27.87 5.34 4.94
N ASN A 5 -28.58 4.66 5.81
CA ASN A 5 -29.10 3.31 5.55
C ASN A 5 -27.99 2.34 5.10
N ALA A 6 -26.92 2.26 5.89
CA ALA A 6 -25.74 1.43 5.65
C ALA A 6 -25.52 0.41 6.76
N ILE A 7 -24.83 -0.67 6.43
CA ILE A 7 -24.28 -1.64 7.39
C ILE A 7 -22.79 -1.33 7.54
N ILE A 8 -22.44 -0.64 8.61
CA ILE A 8 -21.11 -0.06 8.81
C ILE A 8 -20.28 -0.99 9.70
N HIS A 9 -19.13 -1.42 9.19
CA HIS A 9 -18.13 -2.21 9.92
C HIS A 9 -17.02 -1.29 10.40
N ASP A 10 -16.69 -1.35 11.70
CA ASP A 10 -15.65 -0.50 12.31
C ASP A 10 -14.21 -1.03 12.12
N GLY A 11 -14.07 -2.23 11.55
CA GLY A 11 -12.79 -2.91 11.39
C GLY A 11 -12.25 -3.58 12.67
N LEU A 12 -12.96 -3.47 13.78
CA LEU A 12 -12.61 -4.06 15.09
C LEU A 12 -13.60 -5.16 15.53
N GLY A 13 -14.55 -5.49 14.67
CA GLY A 13 -15.59 -6.50 14.89
C GLY A 13 -16.96 -5.92 15.25
N GLY A 14 -17.08 -4.61 15.40
CA GLY A 14 -18.35 -3.92 15.58
C GLY A 14 -19.10 -3.71 14.25
N VAL A 15 -20.43 -3.81 14.31
CA VAL A 15 -21.31 -3.55 13.17
C VAL A 15 -22.44 -2.61 13.63
N ILE A 16 -22.64 -1.55 12.87
CA ILE A 16 -23.67 -0.54 13.14
C ILE A 16 -24.57 -0.43 11.91
N HIS A 17 -25.88 -0.61 12.09
CA HIS A 17 -26.88 -0.31 11.07
C HIS A 17 -27.30 1.15 11.23
N GLY A 18 -26.99 2.02 10.25
CA GLY A 18 -27.28 3.44 10.36
C GLY A 18 -26.61 4.29 9.29
N GLY A 19 -26.06 5.42 9.71
CA GLY A 19 -25.39 6.35 8.82
C GLY A 19 -24.02 6.77 9.30
N LEU A 20 -23.25 7.33 8.38
CA LEU A 20 -21.99 7.96 8.67
C LEU A 20 -21.90 9.35 8.02
N ARG A 21 -21.27 10.28 8.73
CA ARG A 21 -21.00 11.64 8.25
C ARG A 21 -19.52 11.80 7.98
N VAL A 22 -19.21 12.39 6.83
CA VAL A 22 -17.84 12.72 6.44
C VAL A 22 -17.76 14.22 6.18
N ASP A 23 -16.93 14.92 6.94
CA ASP A 23 -16.65 16.33 6.79
C ASP A 23 -15.13 16.52 6.62
N ASP A 24 -14.74 17.27 5.61
CA ASP A 24 -13.34 17.57 5.27
C ASP A 24 -12.44 16.31 5.14
N GLY A 25 -13.03 15.23 4.60
CA GLY A 25 -12.30 13.95 4.40
C GLY A 25 -12.17 13.08 5.66
N LEU A 26 -12.80 13.47 6.76
CA LEU A 26 -12.79 12.72 8.02
C LEU A 26 -14.20 12.21 8.35
N VAL A 27 -14.28 10.99 8.86
CA VAL A 27 -15.51 10.45 9.45
C VAL A 27 -15.72 11.14 10.80
N THR A 28 -16.75 12.00 10.87
CA THR A 28 -17.03 12.82 12.06
C THR A 28 -18.11 12.21 12.96
N GLU A 29 -18.98 11.37 12.40
CA GLU A 29 -20.04 10.72 13.15
C GLU A 29 -20.43 9.40 12.52
N VAL A 30 -20.66 8.37 13.36
CA VAL A 30 -21.28 7.10 12.97
C VAL A 30 -22.37 6.80 13.99
N SER A 31 -23.62 6.66 13.56
CA SER A 31 -24.75 6.43 14.46
C SER A 31 -25.90 5.69 13.79
N ALA A 32 -26.57 4.84 14.57
CA ALA A 32 -27.80 4.17 14.13
C ALA A 32 -28.98 5.14 13.91
N SER A 33 -28.94 6.31 14.54
CA SER A 33 -30.00 7.33 14.45
C SER A 33 -29.65 8.50 13.55
N LEU A 34 -28.57 8.39 12.76
CA LEU A 34 -28.12 9.45 11.90
C LEU A 34 -28.97 9.50 10.60
N HIS A 35 -29.82 10.50 10.52
CA HIS A 35 -30.73 10.76 9.40
C HIS A 35 -30.57 12.19 8.91
N GLY A 36 -30.88 12.45 7.64
CA GLY A 36 -30.84 13.77 7.03
C GLY A 36 -30.85 13.73 5.52
N GLU A 37 -30.55 14.86 4.90
CA GLU A 37 -30.30 14.89 3.45
C GLU A 37 -28.94 14.29 3.14
N GLY A 38 -28.91 13.14 2.47
CA GLY A 38 -27.70 12.38 2.15
C GLY A 38 -27.98 11.26 1.17
N GLU A 39 -26.94 10.52 0.83
CA GLU A 39 -27.01 9.37 -0.07
C GLU A 39 -27.54 8.14 0.70
N ASP A 40 -28.59 7.51 0.18
CA ASP A 40 -29.11 6.24 0.70
C ASP A 40 -28.31 5.07 0.10
N LEU A 41 -27.66 4.32 0.95
CA LEU A 41 -26.85 3.17 0.54
C LEU A 41 -27.62 1.85 0.43
N HIS A 42 -28.95 1.88 0.70
CA HIS A 42 -29.82 0.69 0.56
C HIS A 42 -29.27 -0.55 1.26
N GLU A 43 -28.85 -0.41 2.50
CA GLU A 43 -28.23 -1.48 3.32
C GLU A 43 -26.90 -2.02 2.76
N ALA A 44 -26.20 -1.26 1.89
CA ALA A 44 -24.88 -1.63 1.46
C ALA A 44 -23.89 -1.66 2.64
N HIS A 45 -22.93 -2.57 2.55
CA HIS A 45 -21.88 -2.69 3.56
C HIS A 45 -20.78 -1.66 3.33
N VAL A 46 -20.44 -0.94 4.40
CA VAL A 46 -19.34 0.03 4.43
C VAL A 46 -18.23 -0.50 5.33
N PHE A 47 -17.01 -0.55 4.80
CA PHE A 47 -15.83 -1.01 5.51
C PHE A 47 -14.75 0.08 5.53
N PRO A 48 -13.85 0.10 6.54
CA PRO A 48 -12.57 0.79 6.40
C PRO A 48 -11.82 0.29 5.18
N GLY A 49 -11.06 1.17 4.54
CA GLY A 49 -10.22 0.76 3.42
C GLY A 49 -9.24 -0.34 3.81
N PHE A 50 -9.06 -1.32 2.94
CA PHE A 50 -8.13 -2.42 3.17
C PHE A 50 -6.69 -1.95 3.10
N ILE A 51 -5.83 -2.57 3.91
CA ILE A 51 -4.38 -2.35 3.94
C ILE A 51 -3.72 -3.61 3.39
N ASP A 52 -2.98 -3.47 2.29
CA ASP A 52 -2.10 -4.53 1.82
C ASP A 52 -0.83 -4.49 2.69
N ALA A 53 -0.69 -5.47 3.57
CA ALA A 53 0.34 -5.47 4.62
C ALA A 53 1.75 -5.77 4.09
N PHE A 54 1.88 -6.35 2.90
CA PHE A 54 3.16 -6.68 2.30
C PHE A 54 3.04 -6.76 0.78
N SER A 55 3.70 -5.86 0.07
CA SER A 55 3.58 -5.74 -1.37
C SER A 55 4.82 -5.14 -2.02
N VAL A 56 4.82 -5.14 -3.35
CA VAL A 56 5.80 -4.48 -4.23
C VAL A 56 5.14 -3.44 -5.14
N TRP A 57 3.94 -2.96 -4.77
CA TRP A 57 3.22 -1.97 -5.56
C TRP A 57 4.03 -0.69 -5.71
N GLY A 58 4.07 -0.17 -6.91
CA GLY A 58 4.76 1.09 -7.22
C GLY A 58 6.28 1.00 -7.36
N ILE A 59 6.91 -0.14 -7.06
CA ILE A 59 8.36 -0.36 -7.31
C ILE A 59 8.60 -1.39 -8.40
N ASN A 60 7.61 -2.21 -8.75
CA ASN A 60 7.66 -3.03 -9.94
C ASN A 60 7.32 -2.18 -11.17
N GLY A 61 8.09 -2.36 -12.25
CA GLY A 61 7.85 -1.69 -13.52
C GLY A 61 6.40 -1.90 -14.01
N SER A 62 5.82 -0.85 -14.54
CA SER A 62 4.47 -0.92 -15.12
C SER A 62 4.50 -1.74 -16.41
N MET A 63 3.58 -2.70 -16.55
CA MET A 63 3.39 -3.45 -17.80
C MET A 63 2.96 -2.58 -18.99
N THR A 64 2.62 -1.32 -18.75
CA THR A 64 2.21 -0.33 -19.76
C THR A 64 3.28 0.67 -20.13
N GLU A 65 4.44 0.65 -19.48
CA GLU A 65 5.55 1.54 -19.85
C GLU A 65 6.33 0.96 -21.04
N ILE A 66 6.69 1.86 -21.98
CA ILE A 66 7.40 1.53 -23.23
C ILE A 66 8.81 0.93 -22.96
N ARG A 67 9.24 0.90 -21.69
CA ARG A 67 10.50 0.29 -21.27
C ARG A 67 10.25 -0.70 -20.13
N PRO A 68 10.25 -2.03 -20.42
CA PRO A 68 10.08 -3.08 -19.39
C PRO A 68 11.22 -3.14 -18.34
N SER A 69 12.23 -2.28 -18.44
CA SER A 69 13.47 -2.35 -17.64
C SER A 69 13.51 -1.40 -16.44
N SER A 70 12.40 -0.80 -16.06
CA SER A 70 12.34 0.14 -14.92
C SER A 70 11.84 -0.52 -13.62
N GLU A 71 12.15 -1.78 -13.40
CA GLU A 71 11.98 -2.38 -12.09
C GLU A 71 13.06 -1.83 -11.16
N ASP A 72 12.64 -1.07 -10.16
CA ASP A 72 13.49 -0.50 -9.12
C ASP A 72 13.15 -1.14 -7.76
N ASN A 73 13.08 -2.46 -7.78
CA ASN A 73 12.57 -3.26 -6.67
C ASN A 73 13.65 -3.98 -5.87
N ASP A 74 14.90 -3.97 -6.35
CA ASP A 74 16.04 -4.58 -5.68
C ASP A 74 17.36 -3.86 -5.99
N GLU A 75 18.28 -3.89 -5.05
CA GLU A 75 19.68 -3.50 -5.27
C GLU A 75 20.47 -4.71 -5.80
N LYS A 76 21.39 -4.46 -6.73
CA LYS A 76 22.17 -5.52 -7.39
C LYS A 76 23.68 -5.42 -7.15
N SER A 77 24.16 -4.38 -6.49
CA SER A 77 25.59 -4.18 -6.23
C SER A 77 26.07 -4.89 -4.96
N ASP A 78 25.27 -4.88 -3.89
CA ASP A 78 25.61 -5.45 -2.59
C ASP A 78 24.43 -6.26 -2.03
N PRO A 79 24.67 -7.46 -1.48
CA PRO A 79 23.62 -8.26 -0.86
C PRO A 79 23.09 -7.69 0.46
N VAL A 80 23.74 -6.69 1.04
CA VAL A 80 23.41 -6.11 2.34
C VAL A 80 23.32 -4.60 2.23
N THR A 81 22.10 -4.09 2.05
CA THR A 81 21.82 -2.66 1.83
C THR A 81 20.71 -2.14 2.76
N PRO A 82 20.90 -2.21 4.10
CA PRO A 82 19.87 -1.85 5.08
C PRO A 82 19.52 -0.35 5.07
N GLU A 83 20.39 0.49 4.53
CA GLU A 83 20.22 1.95 4.43
C GLU A 83 19.26 2.37 3.31
N LEU A 84 18.99 1.50 2.35
CA LEU A 84 18.06 1.81 1.27
C LEU A 84 16.64 1.98 1.80
N ASP A 85 15.91 2.89 1.18
CA ASP A 85 14.53 3.21 1.56
C ASP A 85 13.65 3.16 0.31
N VAL A 86 12.63 2.33 0.38
CA VAL A 86 11.69 2.08 -0.71
C VAL A 86 10.97 3.36 -1.19
N LEU A 87 10.93 4.41 -0.38
CA LEU A 87 10.35 5.70 -0.76
C LEU A 87 11.00 6.26 -2.03
N TYR A 88 12.31 6.07 -2.19
CA TYR A 88 13.04 6.62 -3.34
C TYR A 88 12.87 5.80 -4.62
N ALA A 89 12.47 4.54 -4.50
CA ALA A 89 12.12 3.65 -5.61
C ALA A 89 10.63 3.73 -5.99
N PHE A 90 9.80 4.32 -5.11
CA PHE A 90 8.35 4.28 -5.26
C PHE A 90 7.85 5.21 -6.38
N ASN A 91 7.12 4.65 -7.34
CA ASN A 91 6.46 5.37 -8.41
C ASN A 91 4.97 5.50 -8.14
N GLY A 92 4.53 6.65 -7.64
CA GLY A 92 3.11 6.94 -7.38
C GLY A 92 2.22 6.98 -8.63
N ARG A 93 2.80 6.95 -9.84
CA ARG A 93 2.07 6.94 -11.12
C ARG A 93 1.96 5.55 -11.75
N ALA A 94 2.44 4.51 -11.08
CA ALA A 94 2.35 3.16 -11.61
C ALA A 94 0.88 2.77 -11.84
N CYS A 95 0.55 2.28 -13.04
CA CYS A 95 -0.84 1.94 -13.42
C CYS A 95 -1.44 0.89 -12.49
N SER A 96 -0.65 -0.08 -12.07
CA SER A 96 -1.08 -1.11 -11.11
C SER A 96 -1.50 -0.52 -9.76
N LEU A 97 -0.75 0.47 -9.26
CA LEU A 97 -1.06 1.16 -8.02
C LEU A 97 -2.37 1.96 -8.13
N GLN A 98 -2.59 2.63 -9.26
CA GLN A 98 -3.77 3.47 -9.49
C GLN A 98 -5.09 2.68 -9.54
N GLN A 99 -5.03 1.36 -9.72
CA GLN A 99 -6.20 0.49 -9.74
C GLN A 99 -6.60 -0.02 -8.34
N LEU A 100 -5.70 0.03 -7.34
CA LEU A 100 -5.92 -0.54 -6.01
C LEU A 100 -7.15 0.02 -5.29
N PRO A 101 -7.45 1.33 -5.37
CA PRO A 101 -8.65 1.88 -4.73
C PRO A 101 -9.95 1.26 -5.25
N SER A 102 -10.02 0.86 -6.53
CA SER A 102 -11.21 0.20 -7.08
C SER A 102 -11.47 -1.20 -6.50
N PHE A 103 -10.45 -1.80 -5.87
CA PHE A 103 -10.56 -3.05 -5.11
C PHE A 103 -10.70 -2.82 -3.60
N GLY A 104 -10.87 -1.56 -3.17
CA GLY A 104 -10.99 -1.20 -1.77
C GLY A 104 -9.67 -1.13 -1.00
N ILE A 105 -8.50 -1.28 -1.66
CA ILE A 105 -7.19 -1.17 -1.04
C ILE A 105 -6.78 0.29 -1.02
N THR A 106 -6.76 0.90 0.16
CA THR A 106 -6.48 2.33 0.35
C THR A 106 -5.06 2.62 0.81
N SER A 107 -4.37 1.61 1.32
CA SER A 107 -2.98 1.71 1.77
C SER A 107 -2.22 0.43 1.47
N ALA A 108 -0.93 0.55 1.18
CA ALA A 108 -0.05 -0.59 0.94
C ALA A 108 1.29 -0.41 1.67
N CYS A 109 1.74 -1.45 2.35
CA CYS A 109 3.09 -1.55 2.87
C CYS A 109 3.99 -2.10 1.77
N VAL A 110 4.88 -1.26 1.27
CA VAL A 110 5.76 -1.59 0.15
C VAL A 110 7.14 -1.99 0.66
N SER A 111 7.64 -3.08 0.12
CA SER A 111 8.89 -3.73 0.49
C SER A 111 9.74 -3.98 -0.75
N PRO A 112 11.07 -3.86 -0.67
CA PRO A 112 11.96 -4.43 -1.69
C PRO A 112 11.72 -5.92 -1.89
N THR A 113 12.22 -6.49 -2.97
CA THR A 113 12.08 -7.91 -3.29
C THR A 113 13.01 -8.82 -2.47
N ASP A 114 13.04 -10.12 -2.79
CA ASP A 114 13.77 -11.15 -2.05
C ASP A 114 15.22 -11.36 -2.51
N ASN A 115 15.75 -10.47 -3.37
CA ASN A 115 17.07 -10.69 -4.00
C ASN A 115 18.26 -10.31 -3.11
N ASN A 116 18.03 -9.68 -1.95
CA ASN A 116 19.08 -9.24 -1.02
C ASN A 116 18.91 -9.89 0.36
N VAL A 117 20.01 -10.12 1.06
CA VAL A 117 19.99 -10.58 2.47
C VAL A 117 19.29 -9.52 3.34
N PHE A 118 19.70 -8.25 3.18
CA PHE A 118 18.99 -7.09 3.68
C PHE A 118 18.74 -6.12 2.52
N GLY A 119 17.48 -6.02 2.08
CA GLY A 119 17.10 -5.27 0.88
C GLY A 119 16.72 -3.82 1.12
N GLY A 120 16.67 -3.38 2.38
CA GLY A 120 16.32 -2.00 2.73
C GLY A 120 15.02 -1.86 3.52
N GLN A 121 14.66 -0.61 3.79
CA GLN A 121 13.56 -0.22 4.66
C GLN A 121 12.24 -0.18 3.88
N MET A 122 11.19 -0.68 4.56
CA MET A 122 9.82 -0.68 4.08
C MET A 122 9.10 0.61 4.48
N ALA A 123 8.10 0.99 3.70
CA ALA A 123 7.24 2.13 4.01
C ALA A 123 5.78 1.85 3.66
N VAL A 124 4.86 2.57 4.33
CA VAL A 124 3.41 2.51 4.04
C VAL A 124 3.03 3.71 3.21
N PHE A 125 2.33 3.46 2.11
CA PHE A 125 1.84 4.48 1.19
C PHE A 125 0.32 4.45 1.09
N SER A 126 -0.29 5.63 0.94
CA SER A 126 -1.63 5.75 0.40
C SER A 126 -1.65 5.30 -1.06
N THR A 127 -2.70 4.63 -1.49
CA THR A 127 -2.88 4.26 -2.89
C THR A 127 -3.48 5.39 -3.73
N ASN A 128 -3.84 6.51 -3.10
CA ASN A 128 -4.36 7.70 -3.75
C ASN A 128 -3.30 8.80 -3.79
N GLY A 129 -2.99 9.29 -4.99
CA GLY A 129 -2.02 10.35 -5.22
C GLY A 129 -1.09 10.03 -6.39
N VAL A 130 -0.09 10.89 -6.57
CA VAL A 130 0.94 10.75 -7.64
C VAL A 130 2.34 11.09 -7.15
N ASN A 131 2.45 11.83 -6.05
CA ASN A 131 3.74 12.24 -5.48
C ASN A 131 4.12 11.30 -4.33
N PRO A 132 5.22 10.52 -4.46
CA PRO A 132 5.65 9.55 -3.45
C PRO A 132 5.75 10.12 -2.03
N PHE A 133 6.28 11.33 -1.90
CA PHE A 133 6.48 11.97 -0.59
C PHE A 133 5.16 12.35 0.09
N HIS A 134 4.13 12.71 -0.69
CA HIS A 134 2.80 13.01 -0.17
C HIS A 134 1.98 11.72 0.08
N MET A 135 2.25 10.68 -0.69
CA MET A 135 1.59 9.38 -0.53
C MET A 135 2.16 8.58 0.65
N CYS A 136 3.40 8.85 1.05
CA CYS A 136 4.05 8.14 2.16
C CYS A 136 3.40 8.49 3.50
N LEU A 137 2.70 7.52 4.08
CA LEU A 137 2.03 7.65 5.37
C LEU A 137 3.01 7.38 6.53
N ARG A 138 3.92 6.43 6.36
CA ARG A 138 4.93 6.08 7.38
C ARG A 138 6.15 5.42 6.76
N ARG A 139 7.33 5.89 7.12
CA ARG A 139 8.64 5.32 6.73
C ARG A 139 9.17 4.38 7.80
N GLY A 140 10.07 3.47 7.39
CA GLY A 140 10.82 2.63 8.30
C GLY A 140 9.96 1.72 9.17
N VAL A 141 8.86 1.21 8.61
CA VAL A 141 7.93 0.32 9.34
C VAL A 141 8.48 -1.09 9.51
N GLY A 142 9.52 -1.44 8.78
CA GLY A 142 10.21 -2.71 8.82
C GLY A 142 11.45 -2.68 7.93
N MET A 143 12.26 -3.74 8.04
CA MET A 143 13.39 -3.98 7.15
C MET A 143 13.16 -5.29 6.41
N LYS A 144 13.32 -5.26 5.09
CA LYS A 144 13.28 -6.47 4.28
C LYS A 144 14.53 -7.30 4.53
N ALA A 145 14.32 -8.54 4.95
CA ALA A 145 15.37 -9.55 5.01
C ALA A 145 14.90 -10.82 4.30
N SER A 146 15.81 -11.50 3.61
CA SER A 146 15.54 -12.75 2.93
C SER A 146 16.71 -13.72 3.10
N LEU A 147 16.40 -15.00 3.25
CA LEU A 147 17.34 -16.10 3.23
C LEU A 147 17.05 -17.06 2.06
N SER A 148 16.46 -16.55 1.01
CA SER A 148 16.01 -17.31 -0.14
C SER A 148 17.19 -17.81 -1.00
N HIS A 149 16.90 -18.79 -1.84
CA HIS A 149 17.91 -19.35 -2.76
C HIS A 149 18.28 -18.35 -3.87
N GLU A 150 17.37 -17.44 -4.21
CA GLU A 150 17.56 -16.40 -5.22
C GLU A 150 18.77 -15.51 -4.91
N ILE A 151 19.06 -15.27 -3.63
CA ILE A 151 20.23 -14.49 -3.18
C ILE A 151 21.53 -15.20 -3.62
N LYS A 152 21.62 -16.51 -3.42
CA LYS A 152 22.80 -17.28 -3.85
C LYS A 152 22.98 -17.24 -5.36
N ASP A 153 21.90 -17.30 -6.11
CA ASP A 153 21.93 -17.23 -7.57
C ASP A 153 22.30 -15.84 -8.07
N ALA A 154 21.79 -14.79 -7.42
CA ALA A 154 22.08 -13.41 -7.78
C ALA A 154 23.52 -13.01 -7.53
N TYR A 155 24.10 -13.39 -6.38
CA TYR A 155 25.41 -12.96 -5.93
C TYR A 155 26.51 -14.00 -6.08
N GLY A 156 26.19 -15.30 -5.96
CA GLY A 156 27.15 -16.39 -6.12
C GLY A 156 27.82 -16.43 -7.49
N LYS A 157 27.08 -16.14 -8.56
CA LYS A 157 27.61 -16.02 -9.93
C LYS A 157 28.56 -14.84 -10.13
N ARG A 158 28.55 -13.86 -9.23
CA ARG A 158 29.43 -12.67 -9.25
C ARG A 158 30.62 -12.80 -8.33
N GLY A 159 30.80 -13.95 -7.64
CA GLY A 159 31.83 -14.12 -6.64
C GLY A 159 31.60 -13.31 -5.36
N LEU A 160 30.43 -12.72 -5.20
CA LEU A 160 29.97 -12.03 -4.01
C LEU A 160 29.12 -13.01 -3.20
N ALA A 161 29.78 -14.01 -2.60
CA ALA A 161 29.08 -14.95 -1.72
C ALA A 161 28.61 -14.21 -0.47
N PRO A 162 27.33 -14.39 -0.02
CA PRO A 162 26.93 -13.93 1.29
C PRO A 162 27.65 -14.70 2.40
#